data_3bf7008fe8438d5625f10c998a7379f2
#
_entry.id   3bf7008fe8438d5625f10c998a7379f2
#
_cell.length_a   1.000
_cell.length_b   1.000
_cell.length_c   1.000
_cell.angle_alpha   90.00
_cell.angle_beta   90.00
_cell.angle_gamma   90.00
#
_symmetry.space_group_name_H-M   'P 1'
#
loop_
_entity.id
_entity.type
_entity.pdbx_description
1 polymer ?
#
loop_
_entity_poly.entity_id
_entity_poly.type
_entity_poly.pdbx_seq_one_letter_code
_entity_poly.pdbx_strand_id
1 'polypeptide(L)'
;MKRLLGPATAALLALAGGLALTAPATAAECPSGDFCAWQDANFGGQRANWSGDDGWWESWIADTDSSWANHGISGPGIKDHVQVYESAWQGGSMTICLAPGQEVGYNGAANDRGDSHIWATGC
;
A
#
# COMPACT_ATOMS: atom_id res chain seq x y z
N MET A 1 -43.32 4.82 -31.10
CA MET A 1 -42.85 4.95 -31.15
C MET A 1 -42.29 4.82 -30.69
N LYS A 2 -42.03 4.61 -30.45
CA LYS A 2 -41.51 4.63 -30.16
C LYS A 2 -40.72 4.48 -29.56
N ARG A 3 -40.62 4.32 -29.37
CA ARG A 3 -39.91 4.25 -28.94
C ARG A 3 -39.05 3.93 -28.50
N LEU A 4 -39.02 3.74 -28.40
CA LEU A 4 -38.15 3.47 -28.12
C LEU A 4 -37.35 3.22 -27.62
N LEU A 5 -37.40 3.08 -27.47
CA LEU A 5 -36.61 2.91 -27.13
C LEU A 5 -35.86 2.64 -26.65
N GLY A 6 -35.69 2.59 -26.33
CA GLY A 6 -34.92 2.40 -25.90
C GLY A 6 -34.25 1.99 -25.36
N PRO A 7 -34.24 1.81 -25.40
CA PRO A 7 -33.42 1.53 -24.85
C PRO A 7 -32.53 1.27 -24.52
N ALA A 8 -32.52 1.38 -24.46
CA ALA A 8 -31.63 1.27 -24.25
C ALA A 8 -30.85 1.08 -23.76
N THR A 9 -31.00 1.10 -23.63
CA THR A 9 -30.24 1.02 -23.25
C THR A 9 -29.49 0.61 -22.75
N ALA A 10 -29.66 0.55 -22.59
CA ALA A 10 -28.93 0.31 -22.21
C ALA A 10 -28.26 -0.09 -21.84
N ALA A 11 -28.38 -0.14 -21.85
CA ALA A 11 -27.66 -0.35 -21.61
C ALA A 11 -27.06 -0.62 -21.26
N LEU A 12 -27.20 -0.51 -21.22
CA LEU A 12 -26.51 -0.56 -20.99
C LEU A 12 -25.95 -0.82 -20.51
N LEU A 13 -26.08 -0.76 -20.38
CA LEU A 13 -25.49 -0.87 -20.08
C LEU A 13 -24.93 -1.29 -19.68
N ALA A 14 -25.10 -1.34 -19.67
CA ALA A 14 -24.53 -1.66 -19.43
C ALA A 14 -23.99 -2.05 -19.30
N LEU A 15 -23.95 -2.09 -19.37
CA LEU A 15 -23.26 -2.34 -19.33
C LEU A 15 -22.62 -2.47 -19.12
N ALA A 16 -22.70 -2.32 -19.10
CA ALA A 16 -22.03 -2.32 -18.93
C ALA A 16 -21.58 -2.59 -18.57
N GLY A 17 -21.46 -2.60 -18.42
CA GLY A 17 -20.85 -2.78 -18.06
C GLY A 17 -20.40 -3.11 -17.55
N GLY A 18 -20.26 -3.14 -17.55
CA GLY A 18 -19.63 -3.30 -17.11
C GLY A 18 -19.06 -3.49 -16.71
N LEU A 19 -19.00 -3.46 -16.78
CA LEU A 19 -18.34 -3.29 -16.51
C LEU A 19 -17.80 -3.28 -15.82
N ALA A 20 -17.90 -3.20 -15.58
CA ALA A 20 -17.36 -3.08 -14.90
C ALA A 20 -16.92 -3.43 -14.31
N LEU A 21 -17.01 -3.41 -14.45
CA LEU A 21 -16.61 -4.02 -13.97
C LEU A 21 -15.63 -4.49 -13.45
N THR A 22 -15.10 -4.71 -13.72
CA THR A 22 -13.89 -5.11 -13.01
C THR A 22 -12.99 -3.91 -12.91
N ALA A 23 -13.13 -3.22 -11.87
CA ALA A 23 -12.11 -2.27 -11.52
C ALA A 23 -10.80 -3.03 -11.44
N PRO A 24 -9.75 -2.64 -12.15
CA PRO A 24 -8.42 -3.17 -11.87
C PRO A 24 -8.11 -2.93 -10.40
N ALA A 25 -7.31 -3.80 -9.82
CA ALA A 25 -6.81 -3.55 -8.48
C ALA A 25 -6.24 -2.15 -8.45
N THR A 26 -6.77 -1.30 -7.58
CA THR A 26 -6.31 0.08 -7.46
C THR A 26 -4.88 0.07 -6.96
N ALA A 27 -3.98 0.73 -7.67
CA ALA A 27 -2.62 0.92 -7.18
C ALA A 27 -2.69 1.70 -5.87
N ALA A 28 -1.81 1.38 -4.96
CA ALA A 28 -1.73 2.08 -3.69
C ALA A 28 -1.40 3.56 -3.93
N GLU A 29 -2.14 4.45 -3.30
CA GLU A 29 -1.87 5.89 -3.38
C GLU A 29 -0.74 6.23 -2.41
N CYS A 30 0.48 6.17 -2.92
CA CYS A 30 1.67 6.47 -2.16
C CYS A 30 2.54 7.43 -2.98
N PRO A 31 2.99 8.55 -2.42
CA PRO A 31 3.82 9.50 -3.18
C PRO A 31 5.08 8.84 -3.72
N SER A 32 5.51 9.27 -4.89
CA SER A 32 6.79 8.82 -5.47
C SER A 32 7.93 9.18 -4.53
N GLY A 33 8.80 8.22 -4.27
CA GLY A 33 9.93 8.38 -3.35
C GLY A 33 9.64 7.97 -1.92
N ASP A 34 8.39 7.67 -1.59
CA ASP A 34 7.99 7.36 -0.22
C ASP A 34 7.76 5.87 0.02
N PHE A 35 7.88 5.49 1.28
CA PHE A 35 7.31 4.29 1.85
C PHE A 35 5.99 4.66 2.54
N CYS A 36 4.95 3.86 2.33
CA CYS A 36 3.63 4.10 2.92
C CYS A 36 3.13 2.88 3.66
N ALA A 37 2.40 3.11 4.75
CA ALA A 37 1.68 2.07 5.48
C ALA A 37 0.28 2.57 5.81
N TRP A 38 -0.69 1.66 5.78
CA TRP A 38 -2.10 1.97 6.05
C TRP A 38 -2.61 1.15 7.22
N GLN A 39 -3.55 1.73 7.95
CA GLN A 39 -4.19 1.05 9.09
C GLN A 39 -5.02 -0.16 8.65
N ASP A 40 -5.62 -0.12 7.47
CA ASP A 40 -6.48 -1.20 6.99
C ASP A 40 -5.81 -1.97 5.85
N ALA A 41 -6.27 -3.19 5.63
CA ALA A 41 -5.85 -3.98 4.50
C ALA A 41 -6.24 -3.29 3.19
N ASN A 42 -5.58 -3.68 2.11
CA ASN A 42 -5.86 -3.21 0.76
C ASN A 42 -5.76 -1.69 0.63
N PHE A 43 -4.80 -1.11 1.35
CA PHE A 43 -4.47 0.32 1.26
C PHE A 43 -5.63 1.22 1.71
N GLY A 44 -6.40 0.74 2.68
CA GLY A 44 -7.53 1.49 3.25
C GLY A 44 -7.18 2.14 4.57
N GLY A 45 -8.09 3.00 5.03
CA GLY A 45 -7.90 3.70 6.28
C GLY A 45 -6.89 4.82 6.17
N GLN A 46 -6.38 5.27 7.32
CA GLN A 46 -5.42 6.34 7.36
C GLN A 46 -4.04 5.86 6.91
N ARG A 47 -3.37 6.67 6.11
CA ARG A 47 -2.05 6.37 5.59
C ARG A 47 -0.98 7.18 6.29
N ALA A 48 0.11 6.51 6.66
CA ALA A 48 1.38 7.15 6.99
C ALA A 48 2.30 7.06 5.78
N ASN A 49 3.13 8.08 5.56
CA ASN A 49 4.13 8.02 4.49
C ASN A 49 5.41 8.73 4.94
N TRP A 50 6.54 8.16 4.51
CA TRP A 50 7.87 8.63 4.90
C TRP A 50 8.81 8.60 3.70
N SER A 51 9.59 9.66 3.55
CA SER A 51 10.65 9.71 2.53
C SER A 51 12.00 9.23 3.09
N GLY A 52 12.14 9.13 4.41
CA GLY A 52 13.38 8.70 5.07
C GLY A 52 13.11 7.62 6.10
N ASP A 53 14.13 7.34 6.92
CA ASP A 53 14.01 6.39 8.01
C ASP A 53 13.16 6.97 9.12
N ASP A 54 12.47 6.10 9.86
CA ASP A 54 11.78 6.51 11.08
C ASP A 54 11.93 5.43 12.14
N GLY A 55 12.64 5.77 13.19
CA GLY A 55 12.92 4.87 14.30
C GLY A 55 11.81 4.76 15.32
N TRP A 56 10.77 5.60 15.22
CA TRP A 56 9.68 5.59 16.19
C TRP A 56 8.40 6.10 15.54
N TRP A 57 7.61 5.17 15.04
CA TRP A 57 6.35 5.50 14.39
C TRP A 57 5.38 6.16 15.36
N GLU A 58 4.58 7.09 14.82
CA GLU A 58 3.53 7.71 15.61
C GLU A 58 2.52 6.67 16.10
N SER A 59 1.96 6.91 17.28
CA SER A 59 1.14 5.92 17.98
C SER A 59 -0.08 5.46 17.19
N TRP A 60 -0.60 6.28 16.28
CA TRP A 60 -1.79 5.91 15.52
C TRP A 60 -1.51 4.89 14.42
N ILE A 61 -0.25 4.74 14.00
CA ILE A 61 0.14 3.75 12.99
C ILE A 61 0.98 2.61 13.59
N ALA A 62 1.71 2.89 14.66
CA ALA A 62 2.50 1.85 15.34
C ALA A 62 1.59 0.72 15.80
N ASP A 63 1.99 -0.52 15.50
CA ASP A 63 1.23 -1.73 15.83
C ASP A 63 -0.18 -1.77 15.23
N THR A 64 -0.47 -0.97 14.19
CA THR A 64 -1.78 -0.98 13.52
C THR A 64 -1.67 -1.02 12.01
N ASP A 65 -0.49 -1.30 11.48
CA ASP A 65 -0.26 -1.36 10.04
C ASP A 65 -0.80 -2.67 9.45
N SER A 66 -1.55 -2.56 8.35
CA SER A 66 -2.19 -3.73 7.71
C SER A 66 -1.88 -3.84 6.21
N SER A 67 -1.36 -2.79 5.58
CA SER A 67 -0.92 -2.84 4.18
C SER A 67 0.22 -1.85 3.98
N TRP A 68 1.05 -2.11 2.96
CA TRP A 68 2.31 -1.40 2.77
C TRP A 68 2.62 -1.20 1.30
N ALA A 69 3.31 -0.11 0.95
CA ALA A 69 3.79 0.12 -0.40
C ALA A 69 5.15 0.81 -0.38
N ASN A 70 6.07 0.33 -1.19
CA ASN A 70 7.38 0.95 -1.37
C ASN A 70 7.41 1.63 -2.73
N HIS A 71 7.25 2.95 -2.76
CA HIS A 71 7.36 3.76 -3.97
C HIS A 71 8.70 4.50 -4.03
N GLY A 72 9.72 3.98 -3.35
CA GLY A 72 11.05 4.56 -3.35
C GLY A 72 11.69 4.57 -4.73
N ILE A 73 12.66 5.45 -4.89
CA ILE A 73 13.41 5.57 -6.13
C ILE A 73 14.41 4.41 -6.19
N SER A 74 14.33 3.60 -7.24
CA SER A 74 15.20 2.44 -7.41
C SER A 74 16.46 2.77 -8.20
N GLY A 75 17.54 2.06 -7.93
CA GLY A 75 18.78 2.19 -8.68
C GLY A 75 19.93 1.43 -8.05
N PRO A 76 21.03 1.23 -8.79
CA PRO A 76 22.19 0.51 -8.27
C PRO A 76 22.79 1.23 -7.06
N GLY A 77 23.03 0.49 -5.99
CA GLY A 77 23.66 1.03 -4.78
C GLY A 77 22.78 1.96 -3.97
N ILE A 78 21.51 2.14 -4.35
CA ILE A 78 20.58 2.99 -3.63
C ILE A 78 19.88 2.16 -2.55
N LYS A 79 19.63 2.82 -1.42
CA LYS A 79 18.79 2.20 -0.37
C LYS A 79 17.34 2.31 -0.80
N ASP A 80 16.88 1.35 -1.56
CA ASP A 80 15.56 1.34 -2.18
C ASP A 80 14.62 0.25 -1.64
N HIS A 81 15.10 -0.53 -0.68
CA HIS A 81 14.29 -1.51 0.06
C HIS A 81 13.87 -0.92 1.39
N VAL A 82 12.71 -1.34 1.90
CA VAL A 82 12.22 -0.90 3.21
C VAL A 82 12.13 -2.11 4.13
N GLN A 83 12.79 -2.02 5.27
CA GLN A 83 12.73 -3.02 6.33
C GLN A 83 11.93 -2.46 7.50
N VAL A 84 10.81 -3.11 7.84
CA VAL A 84 9.95 -2.72 8.96
C VAL A 84 10.22 -3.64 10.15
N TYR A 85 10.29 -3.06 11.34
CA TYR A 85 10.65 -3.78 12.55
C TYR A 85 9.55 -3.67 13.60
N GLU A 86 9.46 -4.69 14.46
CA GLU A 86 8.39 -4.80 15.46
C GLU A 86 8.60 -3.92 16.69
N SER A 87 9.77 -3.32 16.84
CA SER A 87 10.08 -2.45 17.97
C SER A 87 10.71 -1.16 17.45
N ALA A 88 10.69 -0.14 18.32
CA ALA A 88 11.32 1.14 17.98
C ALA A 88 12.82 0.96 17.72
N TRP A 89 13.37 1.86 16.92
CA TRP A 89 14.81 1.93 16.61
C TRP A 89 15.32 0.64 15.97
N GLN A 90 14.51 0.06 15.10
CA GLN A 90 14.83 -1.18 14.38
C GLN A 90 15.15 -2.33 15.34
N GLY A 91 14.45 -2.35 16.46
CA GLY A 91 14.58 -3.43 17.44
C GLY A 91 13.66 -4.60 17.13
N GLY A 92 13.94 -5.72 17.77
CA GLY A 92 13.14 -6.92 17.60
C GLY A 92 13.31 -7.53 16.22
N SER A 93 12.29 -8.22 15.75
CA SER A 93 12.31 -8.89 14.46
C SER A 93 11.82 -7.98 13.34
N MET A 94 12.35 -8.20 12.15
CA MET A 94 11.81 -7.58 10.94
C MET A 94 10.44 -8.19 10.66
N THR A 95 9.42 -7.34 10.51
CA THR A 95 8.06 -7.82 10.26
C THR A 95 7.79 -8.03 8.79
N ILE A 96 8.31 -7.13 7.95
CA ILE A 96 8.16 -7.22 6.50
C ILE A 96 9.29 -6.43 5.85
N CYS A 97 9.71 -6.88 4.68
CA CYS A 97 10.66 -6.15 3.85
C CYS A 97 10.09 -6.00 2.44
N LEU A 98 10.12 -4.77 1.92
CA LEU A 98 9.56 -4.48 0.61
C LEU A 98 10.66 -4.07 -0.37
N ALA A 99 10.70 -4.75 -1.51
CA ALA A 99 11.53 -4.35 -2.63
C ALA A 99 10.95 -3.09 -3.28
N PRO A 100 11.75 -2.34 -4.07
CA PRO A 100 11.25 -1.15 -4.73
C PRO A 100 10.05 -1.48 -5.63
N GLY A 101 9.00 -0.69 -5.53
CA GLY A 101 7.76 -0.88 -6.28
C GLY A 101 6.81 -1.93 -5.73
N GLN A 102 7.20 -2.64 -4.68
CA GLN A 102 6.37 -3.69 -4.12
C GLN A 102 5.21 -3.11 -3.31
N GLU A 103 4.02 -3.65 -3.52
CA GLU A 103 2.82 -3.28 -2.78
C GLU A 103 2.21 -4.54 -2.18
N VAL A 104 1.90 -4.51 -0.90
CA VAL A 104 1.38 -5.66 -0.15
C VAL A 104 0.08 -5.26 0.53
N GLY A 105 -1.05 -5.78 0.04
CA GLY A 105 -2.36 -5.45 0.55
C GLY A 105 -2.68 -6.06 1.90
N TYR A 106 -2.01 -7.16 2.25
CA TYR A 106 -2.12 -7.77 3.56
C TYR A 106 -1.05 -8.84 3.75
N ASN A 107 -0.54 -8.96 4.96
CA ASN A 107 0.38 -10.02 5.33
C ASN A 107 0.14 -10.34 6.81
N GLY A 108 -0.42 -11.52 7.08
CA GLY A 108 -0.81 -11.89 8.44
C GLY A 108 0.34 -11.95 9.45
N ALA A 109 1.55 -12.25 8.98
CA ALA A 109 2.70 -12.30 9.88
C ALA A 109 3.22 -10.90 10.25
N ALA A 110 2.95 -9.90 9.41
CA ALA A 110 3.39 -8.52 9.64
C ALA A 110 2.29 -7.62 10.19
N ASN A 111 1.03 -8.04 10.09
CA ASN A 111 -0.12 -7.21 10.45
C ASN A 111 -0.05 -6.77 11.91
N ASP A 112 -0.29 -5.48 12.14
CA ASP A 112 -0.37 -4.85 13.46
C ASP A 112 0.94 -4.96 14.27
N ARG A 113 2.08 -5.02 13.61
CA ARG A 113 3.36 -5.24 14.32
C ARG A 113 4.44 -4.20 14.03
N GLY A 114 4.26 -3.31 13.07
CA GLY A 114 5.30 -2.36 12.69
C GLY A 114 5.43 -1.21 13.69
N ASP A 115 6.67 -0.88 14.06
CA ASP A 115 6.97 0.22 15.00
C ASP A 115 8.07 1.13 14.51
N SER A 116 8.87 0.69 13.54
CA SER A 116 9.95 1.48 12.96
C SER A 116 10.35 0.91 11.61
N HIS A 117 11.07 1.70 10.82
CA HIS A 117 11.59 1.21 9.55
C HIS A 117 12.89 1.89 9.18
N ILE A 118 13.65 1.25 8.31
CA ILE A 118 14.80 1.84 7.63
C ILE A 118 14.74 1.55 6.15
N TRP A 119 15.34 2.44 5.37
CA TRP A 119 15.67 2.18 3.99
C TRP A 119 16.99 1.41 3.93
N ALA A 120 17.05 0.41 3.06
CA ALA A 120 18.19 -0.48 2.96
C ALA A 120 18.46 -0.85 1.49
N THR A 121 19.60 -1.48 1.24
CA THR A 121 19.96 -1.92 -0.11
C THR A 121 19.39 -3.30 -0.45
N GLY A 122 18.73 -3.95 0.49
CA GLY A 122 18.14 -5.27 0.30
C GLY A 122 17.32 -5.70 1.50
N CYS A 123 16.77 -6.86 1.42
CA CYS A 123 16.13 -7.55 2.52
C CYS A 123 17.13 -8.54 3.13
#